data_5179595bd69c56900b7331ddaf5c005d
#
_entry.id   5179595bd69c56900b7331ddaf5c005d
#
_cell.length_a   1.000
_cell.length_b   1.000
_cell.length_c   1.000
_cell.angle_alpha   90.00
_cell.angle_beta   90.00
_cell.angle_gamma   90.00
#
_symmetry.space_group_name_H-M   'P 1'
#
loop_
_entity.id
_entity.type
_entity.pdbx_description
1 polymer ?
#
loop_
_entity_poly.entity_id
_entity_poly.type
_entity_poly.pdbx_seq_one_letter_code
_entity_poly.pdbx_strand_id
1 'polypeptide(L)'
;KENEGGNVTQMMQQKLLDSRSIIISGEINQTLTEKVVTQLLLLQGISDAPIKIYLNSQGGHVEAADTIHDIIKFIKPEVHIIGTGWVASAGITIFLAAKKEHRYALPNTRFMIHQPLGGVRGQASDIEIEAKEIIRMLDRVNRLIADATGQPVEKVKQDTDRNYWMNPQEAIDYGIVSRVVNSYGDLKLD
;
A
#
# COMPACT_ATOMS: atom_id res chain seq x y z
N LYS A 1 -18.69 -3.15 32.57
CA LYS A 1 -19.04 -3.25 31.13
C LYS A 1 -17.97 -2.70 30.18
N GLU A 2 -17.10 -1.77 30.62
CA GLU A 2 -15.99 -1.24 29.79
C GLU A 2 -14.83 -2.23 29.60
N ASN A 3 -14.66 -3.17 30.50
CA ASN A 3 -13.53 -4.12 30.48
C ASN A 3 -13.73 -5.33 29.54
N GLU A 4 -14.97 -5.66 29.17
CA GLU A 4 -15.26 -6.79 28.29
C GLU A 4 -14.96 -6.46 26.81
N GLY A 5 -15.23 -5.22 26.35
CA GLY A 5 -14.94 -4.78 24.99
C GLY A 5 -13.45 -4.71 24.69
N GLY A 6 -12.63 -4.26 25.64
CA GLY A 6 -11.16 -4.21 25.52
C GLY A 6 -10.53 -5.60 25.36
N ASN A 7 -11.03 -6.59 26.10
CA ASN A 7 -10.53 -7.96 26.06
C ASN A 7 -10.83 -8.66 24.70
N VAL A 8 -12.02 -8.45 24.14
CA VAL A 8 -12.39 -9.00 22.83
C VAL A 8 -11.53 -8.41 21.71
N THR A 9 -11.31 -7.08 21.72
CA THR A 9 -10.47 -6.41 20.72
C THR A 9 -9.02 -6.91 20.76
N GLN A 10 -8.45 -7.07 21.96
CA GLN A 10 -7.10 -7.61 22.13
C GLN A 10 -7.01 -9.07 21.64
N MET A 11 -8.01 -9.89 21.92
CA MET A 11 -8.06 -11.27 21.48
C MET A 11 -8.16 -11.38 19.94
N MET A 12 -8.95 -10.52 19.30
CA MET A 12 -9.04 -10.46 17.84
C MET A 12 -7.70 -10.03 17.21
N GLN A 13 -7.05 -9.01 17.76
CA GLN A 13 -5.73 -8.56 17.29
C GLN A 13 -4.68 -9.67 17.44
N GLN A 14 -4.68 -10.39 18.57
CA GLN A 14 -3.77 -11.51 18.77
C GLN A 14 -4.00 -12.62 17.73
N LYS A 15 -5.26 -12.97 17.43
CA LYS A 15 -5.58 -13.97 16.40
C LYS A 15 -5.15 -13.56 14.99
N LEU A 16 -5.23 -12.27 14.65
CA LEU A 16 -4.69 -11.76 13.39
C LEU A 16 -3.17 -11.92 13.34
N LEU A 17 -2.47 -11.56 14.41
CA LEU A 17 -1.02 -11.76 14.51
C LEU A 17 -0.63 -13.25 14.44
N ASP A 18 -1.35 -14.12 15.14
CA ASP A 18 -1.13 -15.58 15.10
C ASP A 18 -1.28 -16.12 13.66
N SER A 19 -2.20 -15.54 12.88
CA SER A 19 -2.41 -15.90 11.46
C SER A 19 -1.46 -15.16 10.51
N ARG A 20 -0.53 -14.36 11.04
CA ARG A 20 0.41 -13.51 10.29
C ARG A 20 -0.30 -12.60 9.29
N SER A 21 -1.41 -12.01 9.72
CA SER A 21 -2.27 -11.16 8.89
C SER A 21 -2.34 -9.75 9.45
N ILE A 22 -2.20 -8.76 8.59
CA ILE A 22 -2.31 -7.33 8.90
C ILE A 22 -3.44 -6.75 8.06
N ILE A 23 -4.25 -5.90 8.66
CA ILE A 23 -5.30 -5.15 7.96
C ILE A 23 -4.87 -3.68 7.88
N ILE A 24 -4.80 -3.15 6.65
CA ILE A 24 -4.64 -1.73 6.38
C ILE A 24 -5.93 -1.24 5.77
N SER A 25 -6.66 -0.39 6.49
CA SER A 25 -7.97 0.12 6.05
C SER A 25 -8.11 1.61 6.34
N GLY A 26 -8.74 2.33 5.41
CA GLY A 26 -9.01 3.76 5.52
C GLY A 26 -7.83 4.64 5.12
N GLU A 27 -7.73 5.82 5.71
CA GLU A 27 -6.72 6.82 5.38
C GLU A 27 -5.33 6.42 5.89
N ILE A 28 -4.34 6.55 5.01
CA ILE A 28 -2.92 6.34 5.35
C ILE A 28 -2.39 7.60 6.03
N ASN A 29 -2.00 7.46 7.29
CA ASN A 29 -1.42 8.52 8.11
C ASN A 29 -0.35 7.95 9.06
N GLN A 30 0.33 8.81 9.81
CA GLN A 30 1.43 8.40 10.69
C GLN A 30 0.99 7.42 11.78
N THR A 31 -0.22 7.59 12.35
CA THR A 31 -0.74 6.68 13.38
C THR A 31 -0.96 5.26 12.84
N LEU A 32 -1.52 5.14 11.63
CA LEU A 32 -1.67 3.86 10.96
C LEU A 32 -0.31 3.25 10.63
N THR A 33 0.61 4.07 10.13
CA THR A 33 1.98 3.65 9.79
C THR A 33 2.71 3.05 10.98
N GLU A 34 2.69 3.72 12.13
CA GLU A 34 3.30 3.22 13.36
C GLU A 34 2.77 1.84 13.75
N LYS A 35 1.45 1.65 13.69
CA LYS A 35 0.82 0.35 13.98
C LYS A 35 1.26 -0.74 13.02
N VAL A 36 1.24 -0.46 11.71
CA VAL A 36 1.60 -1.43 10.67
C VAL A 36 3.08 -1.80 10.76
N VAL A 37 3.97 -0.83 10.91
CA VAL A 37 5.41 -1.05 11.06
C VAL A 37 5.70 -1.88 12.31
N THR A 38 5.07 -1.56 13.44
CA THR A 38 5.20 -2.35 14.68
C THR A 38 4.79 -3.80 14.46
N GLN A 39 3.67 -4.07 13.78
CA GLN A 39 3.22 -5.42 13.47
C GLN A 39 4.19 -6.17 12.52
N LEU A 40 4.69 -5.50 11.48
CA LEU A 40 5.65 -6.08 10.54
C LEU A 40 6.95 -6.50 11.25
N LEU A 41 7.51 -5.62 12.08
CA LEU A 41 8.72 -5.89 12.84
C LEU A 41 8.51 -6.99 13.90
N LEU A 42 7.36 -7.01 14.56
CA LEU A 42 6.99 -8.07 15.51
C LEU A 42 6.91 -9.43 14.79
N LEU A 43 6.20 -9.50 13.67
CA LEU A 43 6.03 -10.74 12.91
C LEU A 43 7.36 -11.25 12.34
N GLN A 44 8.25 -10.37 11.88
CA GLN A 44 9.62 -10.74 11.50
C GLN A 44 10.40 -11.34 12.66
N GLY A 45 10.27 -10.75 13.87
CA GLY A 45 10.94 -11.26 15.07
C GLY A 45 10.48 -12.67 15.51
N ILE A 46 9.27 -13.08 15.09
CA ILE A 46 8.70 -14.39 15.42
C ILE A 46 9.18 -15.48 14.44
N SER A 47 9.11 -15.24 13.13
CA SER A 47 9.57 -16.19 12.10
C SER A 47 9.70 -15.54 10.72
N ASP A 48 10.37 -16.23 9.80
CA ASP A 48 10.51 -15.82 8.39
C ASP A 48 9.32 -16.29 7.51
N ALA A 49 8.28 -16.90 8.08
CA ALA A 49 7.09 -17.30 7.32
C ALA A 49 6.37 -16.10 6.68
N PRO A 50 5.66 -16.28 5.54
CA PRO A 50 5.01 -15.18 4.83
C PRO A 50 4.03 -14.38 5.70
N ILE A 51 3.93 -13.08 5.41
CA ILE A 51 2.98 -12.14 6.04
C ILE A 51 1.93 -11.75 5.00
N LYS A 52 0.66 -11.73 5.40
CA LYS A 52 -0.46 -11.29 4.56
C LYS A 52 -0.92 -9.89 4.96
N ILE A 53 -1.07 -9.01 3.99
CA ILE A 53 -1.66 -7.68 4.19
C ILE A 53 -2.96 -7.59 3.37
N TYR A 54 -4.07 -7.32 4.05
CA TYR A 54 -5.34 -6.98 3.41
C TYR A 54 -5.46 -5.47 3.34
N LEU A 55 -5.45 -4.93 2.12
CA LEU A 55 -5.36 -3.49 1.88
C LEU A 55 -6.65 -2.95 1.26
N ASN A 56 -7.28 -2.01 1.96
CA ASN A 56 -8.46 -1.26 1.52
C ASN A 56 -8.28 0.21 1.89
N SER A 57 -7.75 1.03 0.99
CA SER A 57 -7.42 2.42 1.30
C SER A 57 -7.62 3.35 0.10
N GLN A 58 -8.21 4.50 0.36
CA GLN A 58 -8.28 5.61 -0.60
C GLN A 58 -6.94 6.34 -0.76
N GLY A 59 -5.94 6.02 0.03
CA GLY A 59 -4.66 6.71 0.10
C GLY A 59 -4.55 7.63 1.31
N GLY A 60 -3.72 8.63 1.22
CA GLY A 60 -3.42 9.58 2.30
C GLY A 60 -2.01 10.14 2.17
N HIS A 61 -1.31 10.21 3.28
CA HIS A 61 0.01 10.83 3.37
C HIS A 61 1.09 10.00 2.65
N VAL A 62 1.81 10.63 1.74
CA VAL A 62 2.79 9.92 0.88
C VAL A 62 3.93 9.33 1.70
N GLU A 63 4.56 10.11 2.59
CA GLU A 63 5.70 9.66 3.40
C GLU A 63 5.29 8.57 4.41
N ALA A 64 4.03 8.57 4.84
CA ALA A 64 3.48 7.49 5.66
C ALA A 64 3.40 6.17 4.88
N ALA A 65 2.96 6.24 3.61
CA ALA A 65 2.94 5.10 2.72
C ALA A 65 4.35 4.62 2.34
N ASP A 66 5.27 5.56 2.08
CA ASP A 66 6.67 5.24 1.81
C ASP A 66 7.31 4.48 2.96
N THR A 67 7.05 4.89 4.19
CA THR A 67 7.57 4.20 5.39
C THR A 67 7.10 2.75 5.43
N ILE A 68 5.81 2.49 5.18
CA ILE A 68 5.28 1.10 5.13
C ILE A 68 5.91 0.34 3.96
N HIS A 69 6.00 0.96 2.77
CA HIS A 69 6.62 0.36 1.59
C HIS A 69 8.05 -0.07 1.88
N ASP A 70 8.86 0.81 2.43
CA ASP A 70 10.27 0.53 2.69
C ASP A 70 10.46 -0.55 3.75
N ILE A 71 9.65 -0.57 4.81
CA ILE A 71 9.69 -1.63 5.81
C ILE A 71 9.29 -2.97 5.21
N ILE A 72 8.27 -3.03 4.35
CA ILE A 72 7.89 -4.28 3.65
C ILE A 72 9.07 -4.83 2.83
N LYS A 73 9.83 -3.95 2.17
CA LYS A 73 11.01 -4.34 1.39
C LYS A 73 12.23 -4.66 2.23
N PHE A 74 12.31 -4.11 3.43
CA PHE A 74 13.46 -4.26 4.35
C PHE A 74 13.42 -5.57 5.14
N ILE A 75 12.22 -6.03 5.54
CA ILE A 75 12.06 -7.25 6.34
C ILE A 75 12.35 -8.53 5.55
N LYS A 76 12.73 -9.61 6.25
CA LYS A 76 13.02 -10.90 5.63
C LYS A 76 11.79 -11.66 5.13
N PRO A 77 10.69 -11.75 5.92
CA PRO A 77 9.50 -12.48 5.49
C PRO A 77 8.96 -11.95 4.17
N GLU A 78 8.52 -12.83 3.31
CA GLU A 78 7.78 -12.42 2.11
C GLU A 78 6.42 -11.84 2.49
N VAL A 79 6.06 -10.75 1.83
CA VAL A 79 4.79 -10.07 2.07
C VAL A 79 3.88 -10.25 0.87
N HIS A 80 2.70 -10.82 1.12
CA HIS A 80 1.63 -10.99 0.17
C HIS A 80 0.57 -9.92 0.42
N ILE A 81 0.22 -9.13 -0.60
CA ILE A 81 -0.78 -8.07 -0.44
C ILE A 81 -2.03 -8.39 -1.26
N ILE A 82 -3.16 -8.39 -0.57
CA ILE A 82 -4.48 -8.64 -1.11
C ILE A 82 -5.25 -7.32 -1.12
N GLY A 83 -5.42 -6.73 -2.30
CA GLY A 83 -6.27 -5.55 -2.48
C GLY A 83 -7.75 -5.92 -2.36
N THR A 84 -8.50 -5.11 -1.62
CA THR A 84 -9.95 -5.27 -1.46
C THR A 84 -10.63 -3.89 -1.45
N GLY A 85 -11.88 -3.81 -1.89
CA GLY A 85 -12.59 -2.54 -2.00
C GLY A 85 -11.91 -1.59 -2.98
N TRP A 86 -11.01 -0.76 -2.47
CA TRP A 86 -10.17 0.10 -3.31
C TRP A 86 -8.72 0.19 -2.80
N VAL A 87 -7.81 0.31 -3.74
CA VAL A 87 -6.38 0.56 -3.51
C VAL A 87 -6.02 1.79 -4.35
N ALA A 88 -5.94 2.94 -3.70
CA ALA A 88 -5.85 4.20 -4.41
C ALA A 88 -4.74 5.11 -3.88
N SER A 89 -4.15 5.92 -4.78
CA SER A 89 -3.19 6.98 -4.41
C SER A 89 -2.00 6.40 -3.63
N ALA A 90 -1.70 6.90 -2.42
CA ALA A 90 -0.66 6.38 -1.55
C ALA A 90 -0.83 4.88 -1.19
N GLY A 91 -2.04 4.33 -1.29
CA GLY A 91 -2.29 2.89 -1.15
C GLY A 91 -1.62 2.05 -2.24
N ILE A 92 -1.47 2.59 -3.45
CA ILE A 92 -0.72 1.96 -4.55
C ILE A 92 0.76 1.81 -4.17
N THR A 93 1.37 2.81 -3.55
CA THR A 93 2.75 2.75 -3.08
C THR A 93 2.97 1.56 -2.14
N ILE A 94 2.08 1.36 -1.17
CA ILE A 94 2.14 0.20 -0.27
C ILE A 94 1.93 -1.10 -1.04
N PHE A 95 0.95 -1.15 -1.93
CA PHE A 95 0.62 -2.35 -2.70
C PHE A 95 1.80 -2.83 -3.58
N LEU A 96 2.52 -1.88 -4.17
CA LEU A 96 3.68 -2.16 -5.03
C LEU A 96 4.95 -2.56 -4.25
N ALA A 97 4.94 -2.51 -2.92
CA ALA A 97 6.06 -2.99 -2.11
C ALA A 97 6.23 -4.52 -2.17
N ALA A 98 5.14 -5.26 -2.34
CA ALA A 98 5.20 -6.70 -2.52
C ALA A 98 5.83 -7.07 -3.87
N LYS A 99 6.44 -8.26 -3.96
CA LYS A 99 6.88 -8.84 -5.24
C LYS A 99 5.67 -8.96 -6.18
N LYS A 100 5.90 -8.85 -7.49
CA LYS A 100 4.82 -8.86 -8.48
C LYS A 100 3.90 -10.07 -8.33
N GLU A 101 4.44 -11.25 -8.16
CA GLU A 101 3.72 -12.51 -7.98
C GLU A 101 2.86 -12.58 -6.71
N HIS A 102 3.14 -11.73 -5.72
CA HIS A 102 2.47 -11.67 -4.42
C HIS A 102 1.44 -10.52 -4.30
N ARG A 103 1.03 -9.93 -5.42
CA ARG A 103 0.06 -8.84 -5.50
C ARG A 103 -1.27 -9.39 -6.02
N TYR A 104 -2.24 -9.55 -5.12
CA TYR A 104 -3.55 -10.14 -5.43
C TYR A 104 -4.65 -9.10 -5.35
N ALA A 105 -5.73 -9.31 -6.12
CA ALA A 105 -6.95 -8.52 -6.01
C ALA A 105 -8.15 -9.41 -5.75
N LEU A 106 -9.09 -8.98 -4.91
CA LEU A 106 -10.43 -9.55 -4.86
C LEU A 106 -11.26 -9.05 -6.06
N PRO A 107 -12.32 -9.77 -6.48
CA PRO A 107 -13.02 -9.49 -7.74
C PRO A 107 -13.60 -8.08 -7.88
N ASN A 108 -13.97 -7.44 -6.78
CA ASN A 108 -14.59 -6.11 -6.78
C ASN A 108 -13.62 -4.98 -6.39
N THR A 109 -12.31 -5.27 -6.35
CA THR A 109 -11.30 -4.25 -6.00
C THR A 109 -11.18 -3.23 -7.14
N ARG A 110 -11.02 -1.97 -6.78
CA ARG A 110 -10.70 -0.89 -7.72
C ARG A 110 -9.32 -0.33 -7.41
N PHE A 111 -8.56 -0.05 -8.44
CA PHE A 111 -7.23 0.55 -8.32
C PHE A 111 -7.23 1.95 -8.91
N MET A 112 -6.50 2.89 -8.29
CA MET A 112 -6.40 4.24 -8.82
C MET A 112 -4.99 4.80 -8.60
N ILE A 113 -4.37 5.24 -9.68
CA ILE A 113 -3.14 6.01 -9.67
C ILE A 113 -3.44 7.47 -10.00
N HIS A 114 -2.75 8.37 -9.37
CA HIS A 114 -2.74 9.79 -9.68
C HIS A 114 -1.51 10.47 -9.07
N GLN A 115 -1.21 11.68 -9.53
CA GLN A 115 -0.15 12.48 -8.95
C GLN A 115 -0.47 12.88 -7.50
N PRO A 116 0.54 13.02 -6.64
CA PRO A 116 0.35 13.53 -5.28
C PRO A 116 -0.35 14.89 -5.30
N LEU A 117 -1.32 15.05 -4.40
CA LEU A 117 -1.95 16.34 -4.16
C LEU A 117 -1.10 17.12 -3.15
N GLY A 118 -0.76 18.35 -3.48
CA GLY A 118 -0.02 19.23 -2.59
C GLY A 118 -0.46 20.68 -2.74
N GLY A 119 -0.22 21.46 -1.71
CA GLY A 119 -0.44 22.91 -1.72
C GLY A 119 0.51 23.57 -0.74
N VAL A 120 1.01 24.75 -1.10
CA VAL A 120 1.97 25.51 -0.30
C VAL A 120 1.45 26.90 -0.05
N ARG A 121 1.67 27.40 1.17
CA ARG A 121 1.44 28.79 1.56
C ARG A 121 2.63 29.27 2.36
N GLY A 122 3.08 30.50 2.13
CA GLY A 122 4.21 31.07 2.86
C GLY A 122 4.86 32.20 2.10
N GLN A 123 6.11 32.49 2.45
CA GLN A 123 6.96 33.46 1.72
C GLN A 123 7.34 32.88 0.36
N ALA A 124 7.65 33.74 -0.60
CA ALA A 124 7.96 33.32 -1.97
C ALA A 124 9.11 32.30 -2.05
N SER A 125 10.16 32.47 -1.23
CA SER A 125 11.28 31.52 -1.14
C SER A 125 10.86 30.16 -0.61
N ASP A 126 9.98 30.10 0.40
CA ASP A 126 9.47 28.85 0.96
C ASP A 126 8.58 28.11 -0.05
N ILE A 127 7.74 28.86 -0.77
CA ILE A 127 6.89 28.31 -1.85
C ILE A 127 7.76 27.68 -2.95
N GLU A 128 8.89 28.32 -3.33
CA GLU A 128 9.80 27.78 -4.34
C GLU A 128 10.46 26.46 -3.86
N ILE A 129 10.88 26.39 -2.60
CA ILE A 129 11.51 25.20 -2.02
C ILE A 129 10.51 24.05 -2.00
N GLU A 130 9.33 24.27 -1.46
CA GLU A 130 8.30 23.23 -1.35
C GLU A 130 7.77 22.76 -2.70
N ALA A 131 7.64 23.67 -3.68
CA ALA A 131 7.26 23.30 -5.05
C ALA A 131 8.28 22.34 -5.67
N LYS A 132 9.60 22.58 -5.45
CA LYS A 132 10.64 21.66 -5.91
C LYS A 132 10.53 20.29 -5.25
N GLU A 133 10.23 20.22 -3.96
CA GLU A 133 10.05 18.95 -3.25
C GLU A 133 8.80 18.19 -3.74
N ILE A 134 7.69 18.88 -4.00
CA ILE A 134 6.49 18.27 -4.61
C ILE A 134 6.82 17.65 -5.99
N ILE A 135 7.59 18.36 -6.83
CA ILE A 135 8.02 17.86 -8.15
C ILE A 135 8.92 16.63 -8.01
N ARG A 136 9.85 16.63 -7.06
CA ARG A 136 10.71 15.47 -6.77
C ARG A 136 9.89 14.27 -6.30
N MET A 137 8.92 14.49 -5.42
CA MET A 137 8.00 13.47 -4.93
C MET A 137 7.19 12.86 -6.09
N LEU A 138 6.65 13.70 -6.98
CA LEU A 138 5.93 13.26 -8.17
C LEU A 138 6.79 12.37 -9.07
N ASP A 139 8.02 12.80 -9.39
CA ASP A 139 8.94 12.02 -10.24
C ASP A 139 9.29 10.67 -9.56
N ARG A 140 9.54 10.66 -8.25
CA ARG A 140 9.83 9.46 -7.47
C ARG A 140 8.67 8.47 -7.48
N VAL A 141 7.44 8.93 -7.24
CA VAL A 141 6.25 8.06 -7.24
C VAL A 141 6.02 7.47 -8.63
N ASN A 142 6.15 8.28 -9.69
CA ASN A 142 6.01 7.80 -11.06
C ASN A 142 7.06 6.73 -11.42
N ARG A 143 8.32 6.90 -11.01
CA ARG A 143 9.36 5.89 -11.18
C ARG A 143 9.07 4.62 -10.39
N LEU A 144 8.64 4.75 -9.14
CA LEU A 144 8.24 3.59 -8.32
C LEU A 144 7.16 2.76 -9.02
N ILE A 145 6.13 3.41 -9.57
CA ILE A 145 5.07 2.72 -10.31
C ILE A 145 5.64 2.09 -11.60
N ALA A 146 6.44 2.82 -12.37
CA ALA A 146 7.04 2.32 -13.60
C ALA A 146 7.90 1.08 -13.35
N ASP A 147 8.81 1.13 -12.36
CA ASP A 147 9.71 0.04 -12.01
C ASP A 147 8.94 -1.20 -11.52
N ALA A 148 7.90 -1.00 -10.71
CA ALA A 148 7.13 -2.08 -10.14
C ALA A 148 6.16 -2.74 -11.13
N THR A 149 5.72 -2.02 -12.18
CA THR A 149 4.74 -2.51 -13.17
C THR A 149 5.37 -2.92 -14.50
N GLY A 150 6.57 -2.40 -14.81
CA GLY A 150 7.22 -2.55 -16.10
C GLY A 150 6.69 -1.59 -17.17
N GLN A 151 5.86 -0.61 -16.80
CA GLN A 151 5.39 0.43 -17.73
C GLN A 151 6.50 1.47 -17.98
N PRO A 152 6.54 2.06 -19.19
CA PRO A 152 7.42 3.20 -19.46
C PRO A 152 7.08 4.38 -18.52
N VAL A 153 8.09 5.02 -17.95
CA VAL A 153 7.88 6.12 -16.99
C VAL A 153 7.07 7.27 -17.59
N GLU A 154 7.25 7.56 -18.88
CA GLU A 154 6.48 8.63 -19.56
C GLU A 154 4.99 8.28 -19.69
N LYS A 155 4.65 6.98 -19.87
CA LYS A 155 3.27 6.53 -19.83
C LYS A 155 2.68 6.69 -18.44
N VAL A 156 3.41 6.29 -17.39
CA VAL A 156 2.98 6.47 -16.00
C VAL A 156 2.72 7.95 -15.69
N LYS A 157 3.62 8.86 -16.13
CA LYS A 157 3.42 10.31 -15.95
C LYS A 157 2.14 10.82 -16.62
N GLN A 158 1.81 10.32 -17.80
CA GLN A 158 0.57 10.68 -18.49
C GLN A 158 -0.66 10.16 -17.76
N ASP A 159 -0.63 8.89 -17.33
CA ASP A 159 -1.75 8.23 -16.66
C ASP A 159 -2.00 8.82 -15.27
N THR A 160 -0.95 9.25 -14.55
CA THR A 160 -1.06 9.84 -13.21
C THR A 160 -1.40 11.33 -13.21
N ASP A 161 -1.43 12.00 -14.36
CA ASP A 161 -1.78 13.46 -14.43
C ASP A 161 -3.17 13.73 -13.85
N ARG A 162 -4.09 12.78 -13.99
CA ARG A 162 -5.43 12.77 -13.40
C ARG A 162 -5.72 11.41 -12.78
N ASN A 163 -6.89 11.28 -12.13
CA ASN A 163 -7.33 10.01 -11.55
C ASN A 163 -7.49 8.94 -12.64
N TYR A 164 -6.59 7.97 -12.65
CA TYR A 164 -6.65 6.84 -13.57
C TYR A 164 -7.13 5.59 -12.82
N TRP A 165 -8.40 5.26 -13.04
CA TRP A 165 -9.06 4.14 -12.40
C TRP A 165 -8.94 2.87 -13.22
N MET A 166 -8.75 1.75 -12.53
CA MET A 166 -8.63 0.41 -13.12
C MET A 166 -9.50 -0.58 -12.33
N ASN A 167 -10.24 -1.43 -13.07
CA ASN A 167 -10.79 -2.66 -12.53
C ASN A 167 -9.66 -3.70 -12.34
N PRO A 168 -9.93 -4.87 -11.72
CA PRO A 168 -8.88 -5.84 -11.46
C PRO A 168 -8.16 -6.36 -12.71
N GLN A 169 -8.88 -6.56 -13.84
CA GLN A 169 -8.26 -7.01 -15.09
C GLN A 169 -7.37 -5.93 -15.71
N GLU A 170 -7.84 -4.69 -15.73
CA GLU A 170 -7.04 -3.54 -16.19
C GLU A 170 -5.78 -3.35 -15.33
N ALA A 171 -5.88 -3.59 -14.02
CA ALA A 171 -4.74 -3.54 -13.10
C ALA A 171 -3.73 -4.68 -13.32
N ILE A 172 -4.20 -5.87 -13.75
CA ILE A 172 -3.33 -6.97 -14.19
C ILE A 172 -2.60 -6.56 -15.48
N ASP A 173 -3.33 -6.08 -16.47
CA ASP A 173 -2.79 -5.67 -17.78
C ASP A 173 -1.79 -4.52 -17.63
N TYR A 174 -2.02 -3.63 -16.67
CA TYR A 174 -1.10 -2.55 -16.31
C TYR A 174 0.17 -3.05 -15.59
N GLY A 175 0.10 -4.19 -14.91
CA GLY A 175 1.19 -4.79 -14.15
C GLY A 175 1.18 -4.48 -12.65
N ILE A 176 0.12 -3.86 -12.13
CA ILE A 176 -0.06 -3.60 -10.70
C ILE A 176 -0.37 -4.90 -9.96
N VAL A 177 -1.31 -5.68 -10.46
CA VAL A 177 -1.83 -6.93 -9.88
C VAL A 177 -1.24 -8.12 -10.63
N SER A 178 -0.98 -9.25 -9.94
CA SER A 178 -0.61 -10.50 -10.60
C SER A 178 -1.84 -11.30 -11.04
N ARG A 179 -2.85 -11.38 -10.17
CA ARG A 179 -4.10 -12.14 -10.46
C ARG A 179 -5.23 -11.77 -9.50
N VAL A 180 -6.45 -12.05 -9.95
CA VAL A 180 -7.65 -12.05 -9.11
C VAL A 180 -7.73 -13.38 -8.36
N VAL A 181 -8.11 -13.33 -7.10
CA VAL A 181 -8.37 -14.50 -6.24
C VAL A 181 -9.82 -14.45 -5.73
N ASN A 182 -10.51 -15.58 -5.82
CA ASN A 182 -11.91 -15.69 -5.43
C ASN A 182 -12.08 -16.36 -4.06
N SER A 183 -11.07 -17.11 -3.64
CA SER A 183 -11.07 -17.82 -2.36
C SER A 183 -9.70 -17.76 -1.70
N TYR A 184 -9.68 -18.05 -0.39
CA TYR A 184 -8.42 -18.11 0.36
C TYR A 184 -7.46 -19.19 -0.19
N GLY A 185 -8.01 -20.29 -0.71
CA GLY A 185 -7.23 -21.37 -1.31
C GLY A 185 -6.51 -20.98 -2.61
N ASP A 186 -6.89 -19.86 -3.24
CA ASP A 186 -6.23 -19.37 -4.46
C ASP A 186 -4.92 -18.61 -4.17
N LEU A 187 -4.68 -18.27 -2.88
CA LEU A 187 -3.44 -17.64 -2.45
C LEU A 187 -2.30 -18.66 -2.48
N LYS A 188 -1.22 -18.35 -3.18
CA LYS A 188 0.03 -19.12 -3.11
C LYS A 188 0.88 -18.49 -2.00
N LEU A 189 0.97 -19.18 -0.87
CA LEU A 189 1.65 -18.73 0.36
C LEU A 189 2.89 -19.61 0.66
N ASP A 190 3.38 -20.31 -0.36
CA ASP A 190 4.53 -21.22 -0.26
C ASP A 190 5.85 -20.43 -0.25
#